data_c00366cac4308b71b9718b7a25874596
#
_entry.id   c00366cac4308b71b9718b7a25874596
#
_cell.length_a   1.000
_cell.length_b   1.000
_cell.length_c   1.000
_cell.angle_alpha   90.00
_cell.angle_beta   90.00
_cell.angle_gamma   90.00
#
_symmetry.space_group_name_H-M   'P 1'
#
loop_
_entity.id
_entity.type
_entity.pdbx_description
1 polymer ?
#
loop_
_entity_poly.entity_id
_entity_poly.type
_entity_poly.pdbx_seq_one_letter_code
_entity_poly.pdbx_strand_id
1 'polypeptide(L)'
;MQTKFYTGVGSRKTPESVLSLFTQWAKELNGLGYTLRSGGAVGADSAFEMGVSDKHKEIYLPWRGFNGNTSVLFTVSDDAMAIARTLHPAWQSLSEGAKKLMARNVYQVLGSDLKTPSEFLICYTPNGNEVGGTALAIRLARCNGIPIFNAGCYCSEKLMCGAFREFLTGVAT
;
A
#
# COMPACT_ATOMS: atom_id res chain seq x y z
N MET A 1 -8.67 14.62 17.19
CA MET A 1 -9.16 13.92 15.98
C MET A 1 -8.33 12.65 15.79
N GLN A 2 -8.96 11.54 15.46
CA GLN A 2 -8.26 10.30 15.16
C GLN A 2 -7.55 10.42 13.79
N THR A 3 -6.30 9.99 13.71
CA THR A 3 -5.56 10.00 12.44
C THR A 3 -6.20 9.02 11.46
N LYS A 4 -6.48 9.48 10.25
CA LYS A 4 -7.03 8.67 9.15
C LYS A 4 -5.89 8.11 8.33
N PHE A 5 -5.87 6.80 8.11
CA PHE A 5 -4.82 6.14 7.35
C PHE A 5 -5.36 5.54 6.05
N TYR A 6 -4.57 5.60 4.99
CA TYR A 6 -4.80 4.81 3.79
C TYR A 6 -3.52 4.07 3.39
N THR A 7 -3.68 2.94 2.73
CA THR A 7 -2.58 2.16 2.17
C THR A 7 -2.39 2.50 0.71
N GLY A 8 -1.19 2.95 0.33
CA GLY A 8 -0.81 3.19 -1.07
C GLY A 8 0.33 2.26 -1.46
N VAL A 9 0.05 1.28 -2.33
CA VAL A 9 1.00 0.21 -2.71
C VAL A 9 0.84 -0.17 -4.18
N GLY A 10 1.72 -0.98 -4.73
CA GLY A 10 1.50 -1.51 -6.06
C GLY A 10 2.75 -2.11 -6.71
N SER A 11 2.57 -2.50 -7.95
CA SER A 11 3.61 -3.12 -8.76
C SER A 11 4.76 -2.16 -9.05
N ARG A 12 5.98 -2.69 -9.07
CA ARG A 12 7.15 -1.99 -9.63
C ARG A 12 7.01 -1.70 -11.13
N LYS A 13 6.09 -2.40 -11.81
CA LYS A 13 5.77 -2.23 -13.23
C LYS A 13 4.54 -1.34 -13.47
N THR A 14 4.16 -0.52 -12.49
CA THR A 14 3.05 0.43 -12.66
C THR A 14 3.40 1.42 -13.79
N PRO A 15 2.50 1.63 -14.78
CA PRO A 15 2.74 2.57 -15.87
C PRO A 15 2.94 4.01 -15.38
N GLU A 16 3.76 4.79 -16.10
CA GLU A 16 4.11 6.16 -15.72
C GLU A 16 2.89 7.08 -15.56
N SER A 17 1.88 6.92 -16.43
CA SER A 17 0.63 7.66 -16.32
C SER A 17 -0.11 7.37 -15.00
N VAL A 18 -0.10 6.12 -14.54
CA VAL A 18 -0.70 5.72 -13.26
C VAL A 18 0.14 6.21 -12.09
N LEU A 19 1.48 6.18 -12.19
CA LEU A 19 2.36 6.76 -11.17
C LEU A 19 2.09 8.24 -10.95
N SER A 20 1.91 9.00 -12.04
CA SER A 20 1.54 10.41 -11.99
C SER A 20 0.20 10.63 -11.27
N LEU A 21 -0.80 9.81 -11.55
CA LEU A 21 -2.09 9.85 -10.84
C LEU A 21 -1.94 9.51 -9.37
N PHE A 22 -1.14 8.52 -9.00
CA PHE A 22 -0.90 8.16 -7.60
C PHE A 22 -0.27 9.31 -6.81
N THR A 23 0.69 10.00 -7.41
CA THR A 23 1.28 11.21 -6.80
C THR A 23 0.23 12.31 -6.61
N GLN A 24 -0.63 12.52 -7.59
CA GLN A 24 -1.71 13.51 -7.50
C GLN A 24 -2.74 13.12 -6.42
N TRP A 25 -3.22 11.89 -6.41
CA TRP A 25 -4.18 11.41 -5.42
C TRP A 25 -3.62 11.44 -3.99
N ALA A 26 -2.33 11.12 -3.85
CA ALA A 26 -1.65 11.25 -2.56
C ALA A 26 -1.63 12.70 -2.06
N LYS A 27 -1.41 13.70 -2.94
CA LYS A 27 -1.51 15.12 -2.59
C LYS A 27 -2.92 15.52 -2.15
N GLU A 28 -3.93 15.04 -2.88
CA GLU A 28 -5.33 15.31 -2.55
C GLU A 28 -5.69 14.71 -1.18
N LEU A 29 -5.33 13.45 -0.93
CA LEU A 29 -5.56 12.77 0.35
C LEU A 29 -4.80 13.41 1.52
N ASN A 30 -3.57 13.84 1.28
CA ASN A 30 -2.79 14.61 2.27
C ASN A 30 -3.51 15.93 2.63
N GLY A 31 -4.10 16.62 1.65
CA GLY A 31 -4.93 17.82 1.86
C GLY A 31 -6.22 17.55 2.64
N LEU A 32 -6.76 16.34 2.56
CA LEU A 32 -7.92 15.88 3.32
C LEU A 32 -7.57 15.32 4.72
N GLY A 33 -6.28 15.38 5.11
CA GLY A 33 -5.80 14.95 6.43
C GLY A 33 -5.52 13.45 6.56
N TYR A 34 -5.47 12.72 5.45
CA TYR A 34 -5.07 11.32 5.47
C TYR A 34 -3.55 11.17 5.60
N THR A 35 -3.14 10.13 6.30
CA THR A 35 -1.75 9.70 6.42
C THR A 35 -1.53 8.44 5.56
N LEU A 36 -0.53 8.51 4.69
CA LEU A 36 -0.12 7.41 3.83
C LEU A 36 0.57 6.30 4.64
N ARG A 37 0.24 5.06 4.36
CA ARG A 37 1.04 3.87 4.69
C ARG A 37 1.55 3.22 3.42
N SER A 38 2.86 3.13 3.28
CA SER A 38 3.51 2.57 2.09
C SER A 38 4.81 1.85 2.45
N GLY A 39 5.54 1.36 1.46
CA GLY A 39 6.66 0.45 1.70
C GLY A 39 8.00 0.84 1.09
N GLY A 40 8.13 2.03 0.50
CA GLY A 40 9.38 2.51 -0.07
C GLY A 40 9.91 1.68 -1.24
N ALA A 41 9.08 0.88 -1.90
CA ALA A 41 9.46 0.18 -3.11
C ALA A 41 9.47 1.13 -4.31
N VAL A 42 10.29 0.81 -5.32
CA VAL A 42 10.27 1.53 -6.60
C VAL A 42 8.92 1.35 -7.29
N GLY A 43 8.44 2.37 -7.97
CA GLY A 43 7.16 2.37 -8.68
C GLY A 43 6.03 2.98 -7.85
N ALA A 44 4.94 2.24 -7.64
CA ALA A 44 3.74 2.77 -6.98
C ALA A 44 4.00 3.34 -5.59
N ASP A 45 4.74 2.62 -4.73
CA ASP A 45 5.04 3.07 -3.37
C ASP A 45 5.75 4.44 -3.37
N SER A 46 6.79 4.59 -4.21
CA SER A 46 7.53 5.85 -4.36
C SER A 46 6.64 6.98 -4.89
N ALA A 47 5.74 6.67 -5.82
CA ALA A 47 4.82 7.67 -6.39
C ALA A 47 3.84 8.21 -5.33
N PHE A 48 3.28 7.35 -4.49
CA PHE A 48 2.47 7.80 -3.35
C PHE A 48 3.28 8.64 -2.37
N GLU A 49 4.50 8.19 -2.03
CA GLU A 49 5.37 8.91 -1.08
C GLU A 49 5.72 10.32 -1.57
N MET A 50 5.94 10.50 -2.87
CA MET A 50 6.21 11.81 -3.48
C MET A 50 5.04 12.81 -3.35
N GLY A 51 3.82 12.33 -3.16
CA GLY A 51 2.62 13.15 -3.05
C GLY A 51 2.31 13.64 -1.64
N VAL A 52 3.03 13.19 -0.61
CA VAL A 52 2.71 13.48 0.79
C VAL A 52 3.86 14.18 1.53
N SER A 53 3.52 14.93 2.57
CA SER A 53 4.52 15.53 3.47
C SER A 53 5.05 14.50 4.47
N ASP A 54 6.23 14.77 5.04
CA ASP A 54 6.86 13.86 6.03
C ASP A 54 6.01 13.60 7.27
N LYS A 55 5.12 14.53 7.61
CA LYS A 55 4.21 14.42 8.76
C LYS A 55 3.01 13.50 8.50
N HIS A 56 2.73 13.20 7.24
CA HIS A 56 1.54 12.44 6.82
C HIS A 56 1.93 11.15 6.08
N LYS A 57 3.02 10.49 6.53
CA LYS A 57 3.41 9.20 5.99
C LYS A 57 4.01 8.28 7.04
N GLU A 58 3.71 7.00 6.93
CA GLU A 58 4.36 5.87 7.60
C GLU A 58 4.93 4.96 6.50
N ILE A 59 6.25 4.97 6.32
CA ILE A 59 6.92 4.15 5.30
C ILE A 59 7.58 2.97 5.99
N TYR A 60 6.99 1.80 5.80
CA TYR A 60 7.45 0.55 6.41
C TYR A 60 8.46 -0.15 5.50
N LEU A 61 9.66 -0.36 5.99
CA LEU A 61 10.75 -0.99 5.24
C LEU A 61 10.99 -2.42 5.71
N PRO A 62 11.40 -3.33 4.84
CA PRO A 62 11.74 -4.71 5.21
C PRO A 62 13.07 -4.81 5.98
N TRP A 63 13.94 -3.81 5.81
CA TRP A 63 15.20 -3.59 6.52
C TRP A 63 15.64 -2.14 6.40
N ARG A 64 16.58 -1.74 7.24
CA ARG A 64 17.15 -0.39 7.24
C ARG A 64 17.72 -0.02 5.87
N GLY A 65 17.35 1.16 5.36
CA GLY A 65 17.90 1.70 4.12
C GLY A 65 17.42 1.02 2.84
N PHE A 66 16.33 0.26 2.88
CA PHE A 66 15.74 -0.34 1.70
C PHE A 66 15.50 0.71 0.61
N ASN A 67 16.02 0.47 -0.61
CA ASN A 67 15.98 1.42 -1.75
C ASN A 67 16.48 2.85 -1.42
N GLY A 68 17.40 2.98 -0.46
CA GLY A 68 17.90 4.29 -0.02
C GLY A 68 16.92 5.10 0.82
N ASN A 69 15.76 4.54 1.18
CA ASN A 69 14.77 5.22 2.02
C ASN A 69 15.28 5.35 3.46
N THR A 70 15.07 6.52 4.07
CA THR A 70 15.58 6.88 5.40
C THR A 70 14.57 6.65 6.53
N SER A 71 13.41 6.04 6.24
CA SER A 71 12.41 5.73 7.27
C SER A 71 13.01 4.91 8.40
N VAL A 72 12.57 5.22 9.62
CA VAL A 72 12.97 4.50 10.84
C VAL A 72 12.07 3.28 11.12
N LEU A 73 11.01 3.07 10.33
CA LEU A 73 10.07 1.97 10.46
C LEU A 73 10.56 0.75 9.66
N PHE A 74 11.62 0.09 10.12
CA PHE A 74 12.26 -1.04 9.42
C PHE A 74 12.32 -2.34 10.24
N THR A 75 11.61 -2.39 11.38
CA THR A 75 11.54 -3.61 12.20
C THR A 75 10.38 -4.48 11.73
N VAL A 76 10.67 -5.76 11.50
CA VAL A 76 9.66 -6.76 11.15
C VAL A 76 9.55 -7.76 12.29
N SER A 77 8.39 -7.81 12.95
CA SER A 77 8.12 -8.69 14.08
C SER A 77 7.74 -10.12 13.65
N ASP A 78 7.84 -11.05 14.57
CA ASP A 78 7.38 -12.42 14.37
C ASP A 78 5.87 -12.49 14.14
N ASP A 79 5.09 -11.61 14.77
CA ASP A 79 3.64 -11.51 14.55
C ASP A 79 3.31 -11.10 13.10
N ALA A 80 4.01 -10.10 12.55
CA ALA A 80 3.85 -9.71 11.15
C ALA A 80 4.26 -10.84 10.19
N MET A 81 5.33 -11.57 10.52
CA MET A 81 5.76 -12.76 9.77
C MET A 81 4.71 -13.86 9.81
N ALA A 82 4.10 -14.11 10.98
CA ALA A 82 3.04 -15.11 11.14
C ALA A 82 1.80 -14.77 10.30
N ILE A 83 1.35 -13.51 10.34
CA ILE A 83 0.22 -13.04 9.51
C ILE A 83 0.54 -13.20 8.02
N ALA A 84 1.69 -12.72 7.56
CA ALA A 84 2.10 -12.83 6.16
C ALA A 84 2.15 -14.29 5.67
N ARG A 85 2.63 -15.20 6.54
CA ARG A 85 2.70 -16.63 6.26
C ARG A 85 1.33 -17.23 5.97
N THR A 86 0.28 -16.84 6.66
CA THR A 86 -1.07 -17.36 6.45
C THR A 86 -1.66 -16.94 5.09
N LEU A 87 -1.17 -15.84 4.52
CA LEU A 87 -1.70 -15.24 3.30
C LEU A 87 -0.88 -15.58 2.04
N HIS A 88 0.36 -16.04 2.20
CA HIS A 88 1.23 -16.32 1.06
C HIS A 88 1.23 -17.83 0.71
N PRO A 89 0.76 -18.21 -0.50
CA PRO A 89 0.55 -19.62 -0.85
C PRO A 89 1.84 -20.45 -0.91
N ALA A 90 2.97 -19.81 -1.19
CA ALA A 90 4.27 -20.46 -1.34
C ALA A 90 5.31 -19.94 -0.31
N TRP A 91 4.88 -19.70 0.93
CA TRP A 91 5.73 -19.11 1.97
C TRP A 91 7.06 -19.85 2.20
N GLN A 92 7.00 -21.19 2.18
CA GLN A 92 8.19 -22.01 2.48
C GLN A 92 9.29 -21.89 1.41
N SER A 93 8.93 -21.54 0.17
CA SER A 93 9.89 -21.35 -0.93
C SER A 93 10.47 -19.94 -1.01
N LEU A 94 10.02 -19.02 -0.14
CA LEU A 94 10.55 -17.67 -0.11
C LEU A 94 11.92 -17.62 0.61
N SER A 95 12.83 -16.81 0.06
CA SER A 95 14.05 -16.41 0.80
C SER A 95 13.69 -15.58 2.03
N GLU A 96 14.61 -15.48 2.99
CA GLU A 96 14.39 -14.66 4.21
C GLU A 96 14.13 -13.19 3.87
N GLY A 97 14.83 -12.64 2.87
CA GLY A 97 14.57 -11.27 2.38
C GLY A 97 13.16 -11.13 1.80
N ALA A 98 12.70 -12.10 1.01
CA ALA A 98 11.34 -12.10 0.47
C ALA A 98 10.28 -12.22 1.57
N LYS A 99 10.50 -13.05 2.58
CA LYS A 99 9.61 -13.13 3.75
C LYS A 99 9.49 -11.81 4.48
N LYS A 100 10.61 -11.09 4.70
CA LYS A 100 10.60 -9.74 5.29
C LYS A 100 9.84 -8.74 4.42
N LEU A 101 10.00 -8.79 3.10
CA LEU A 101 9.22 -7.96 2.17
C LEU A 101 7.71 -8.23 2.28
N MET A 102 7.31 -9.50 2.40
CA MET A 102 5.90 -9.87 2.58
C MET A 102 5.38 -9.42 3.95
N ALA A 103 6.12 -9.67 5.01
CA ALA A 103 5.72 -9.30 6.36
C ALA A 103 5.64 -7.77 6.56
N ARG A 104 6.50 -6.99 5.90
CA ARG A 104 6.42 -5.53 5.88
C ARG A 104 5.07 -5.03 5.32
N ASN A 105 4.49 -5.73 4.35
CA ASN A 105 3.19 -5.35 3.79
C ASN A 105 2.06 -5.43 4.83
N VAL A 106 2.22 -6.22 5.88
CA VAL A 106 1.23 -6.31 6.96
C VAL A 106 1.08 -4.97 7.68
N TYR A 107 2.20 -4.30 7.96
CA TYR A 107 2.17 -2.98 8.60
C TYR A 107 1.56 -1.89 7.70
N GLN A 108 1.74 -1.99 6.38
CA GLN A 108 1.12 -1.05 5.44
C GLN A 108 -0.41 -1.07 5.52
N VAL A 109 -0.98 -2.22 5.87
CA VAL A 109 -2.43 -2.41 5.97
C VAL A 109 -2.94 -2.23 7.39
N LEU A 110 -2.25 -2.79 8.40
CA LEU A 110 -2.71 -2.85 9.79
C LEU A 110 -2.02 -1.87 10.74
N GLY A 111 -1.05 -1.08 10.27
CA GLY A 111 -0.29 -0.16 11.10
C GLY A 111 0.80 -0.83 11.93
N SER A 112 1.57 -0.03 12.66
CA SER A 112 2.72 -0.49 13.45
C SER A 112 2.33 -1.42 14.60
N ASP A 113 1.12 -1.29 15.12
CA ASP A 113 0.55 -2.10 16.20
C ASP A 113 -0.17 -3.36 15.70
N LEU A 114 -0.28 -3.54 14.39
CA LEU A 114 -1.01 -4.63 13.71
C LEU A 114 -2.52 -4.68 14.06
N LYS A 115 -3.08 -3.61 14.59
CA LYS A 115 -4.47 -3.52 15.10
C LYS A 115 -5.23 -2.29 14.62
N THR A 116 -4.53 -1.32 14.05
CA THR A 116 -5.12 -0.09 13.52
C THR A 116 -5.14 -0.14 11.99
N PRO A 117 -6.15 -0.75 11.36
CA PRO A 117 -6.21 -0.91 9.92
C PRO A 117 -6.34 0.45 9.20
N SER A 118 -5.85 0.50 7.97
CA SER A 118 -6.13 1.61 7.06
C SER A 118 -7.62 1.64 6.70
N GLU A 119 -8.17 2.82 6.45
CA GLU A 119 -9.58 2.98 6.07
C GLU A 119 -9.86 2.42 4.67
N PHE A 120 -8.88 2.50 3.77
CA PHE A 120 -8.93 1.91 2.44
C PHE A 120 -7.52 1.66 1.88
N LEU A 121 -7.47 0.89 0.80
CA LEU A 121 -6.24 0.57 0.07
C LEU A 121 -6.37 1.02 -1.39
N ILE A 122 -5.37 1.74 -1.88
CA ILE A 122 -5.20 2.10 -3.29
C ILE A 122 -4.00 1.33 -3.83
N CYS A 123 -4.17 0.66 -4.96
CA CYS A 123 -3.07 -0.07 -5.57
C CYS A 123 -3.13 -0.10 -7.10
N TYR A 124 -2.05 -0.60 -7.69
CA TYR A 124 -2.01 -1.05 -9.07
C TYR A 124 -1.42 -2.44 -9.14
N THR A 125 -2.12 -3.33 -9.80
CA THR A 125 -1.58 -4.62 -10.25
C THR A 125 -1.90 -4.82 -11.74
N PRO A 126 -1.02 -5.44 -12.54
CA PRO A 126 -1.27 -5.63 -13.96
C PRO A 126 -2.62 -6.33 -14.21
N ASN A 127 -3.48 -5.69 -14.99
CA ASN A 127 -4.83 -6.16 -15.32
C ASN A 127 -5.72 -6.44 -14.09
N GLY A 128 -5.44 -5.82 -12.94
CA GLY A 128 -6.16 -6.08 -11.69
C GLY A 128 -5.87 -7.42 -11.04
N ASN A 129 -4.91 -8.20 -11.55
CA ASN A 129 -4.60 -9.53 -11.05
C ASN A 129 -3.83 -9.48 -9.73
N GLU A 130 -4.16 -10.40 -8.82
CA GLU A 130 -3.46 -10.52 -7.53
C GLU A 130 -2.13 -11.25 -7.70
N VAL A 131 -1.11 -10.53 -8.14
CA VAL A 131 0.23 -11.04 -8.40
C VAL A 131 1.31 -10.28 -7.62
N GLY A 132 2.43 -10.93 -7.37
CA GLY A 132 3.60 -10.34 -6.70
C GLY A 132 3.35 -9.95 -5.24
N GLY A 133 4.18 -9.06 -4.72
CA GLY A 133 4.12 -8.62 -3.31
C GLY A 133 2.83 -7.87 -2.96
N THR A 134 2.26 -7.12 -3.90
CA THR A 134 1.01 -6.37 -3.72
C THR A 134 -0.18 -7.29 -3.43
N ALA A 135 -0.16 -8.53 -3.93
CA ALA A 135 -1.23 -9.51 -3.69
C ALA A 135 -1.44 -9.79 -2.19
N LEU A 136 -0.37 -9.80 -1.39
CA LEU A 136 -0.49 -10.03 0.05
C LEU A 136 -1.25 -8.87 0.73
N ALA A 137 -0.92 -7.63 0.39
CA ALA A 137 -1.63 -6.46 0.92
C ALA A 137 -3.12 -6.46 0.53
N ILE A 138 -3.44 -6.83 -0.72
CA ILE A 138 -4.81 -6.97 -1.21
C ILE A 138 -5.57 -8.04 -0.42
N ARG A 139 -4.99 -9.23 -0.23
CA ARG A 139 -5.62 -10.32 0.54
C ARG A 139 -5.86 -9.92 1.98
N LEU A 140 -4.87 -9.30 2.62
CA LEU A 140 -4.99 -8.84 4.00
C LEU A 140 -6.08 -7.77 4.15
N ALA A 141 -6.13 -6.79 3.24
CA ALA A 141 -7.17 -5.78 3.23
C ALA A 141 -8.57 -6.42 3.09
N ARG A 142 -8.72 -7.37 2.17
CA ARG A 142 -9.98 -8.11 1.99
C ARG A 142 -10.39 -8.90 3.23
N CYS A 143 -9.46 -9.60 3.88
CA CYS A 143 -9.72 -10.34 5.12
C CYS A 143 -10.18 -9.42 6.27
N ASN A 144 -9.81 -8.15 6.23
CA ASN A 144 -10.17 -7.15 7.24
C ASN A 144 -11.35 -6.24 6.80
N GLY A 145 -12.01 -6.55 5.69
CA GLY A 145 -13.13 -5.74 5.18
C GLY A 145 -12.74 -4.35 4.72
N ILE A 146 -11.46 -4.11 4.42
CA ILE A 146 -10.94 -2.81 3.99
C ILE A 146 -11.27 -2.61 2.51
N PRO A 147 -11.93 -1.51 2.12
CA PRO A 147 -12.21 -1.20 0.72
C PRO A 147 -10.94 -1.08 -0.11
N ILE A 148 -10.95 -1.61 -1.34
CA ILE A 148 -9.79 -1.66 -2.23
C ILE A 148 -10.11 -0.99 -3.55
N PHE A 149 -9.29 -0.01 -3.94
CA PHE A 149 -9.26 0.54 -5.28
C PHE A 149 -8.01 0.03 -6.02
N ASN A 150 -8.22 -0.81 -7.03
CA ASN A 150 -7.13 -1.29 -7.89
C ASN A 150 -7.18 -0.60 -9.25
N ALA A 151 -6.26 0.34 -9.47
CA ALA A 151 -6.15 1.09 -10.71
C ALA A 151 -5.93 0.20 -11.96
N GLY A 152 -5.35 -0.98 -11.78
CA GLY A 152 -5.13 -1.95 -12.86
C GLY A 152 -6.40 -2.60 -13.42
N CYS A 153 -7.56 -2.38 -12.79
CA CYS A 153 -8.86 -2.85 -13.30
C CYS A 153 -9.44 -1.95 -14.41
N TYR A 154 -8.83 -0.80 -14.67
CA TYR A 154 -9.37 0.20 -15.61
C TYR A 154 -8.52 0.32 -16.85
N CYS A 155 -9.17 0.35 -18.02
CA CYS A 155 -8.50 0.38 -19.33
C CYS A 155 -8.15 1.80 -19.81
N SER A 156 -8.59 2.86 -19.12
CA SER A 156 -8.24 4.24 -19.44
C SER A 156 -8.16 5.13 -18.19
N GLU A 157 -7.35 6.17 -18.27
CA GLU A 157 -7.20 7.15 -17.18
C GLU A 157 -8.52 7.85 -16.83
N LYS A 158 -9.34 8.16 -17.84
CA LYS A 158 -10.64 8.81 -17.64
C LYS A 158 -11.57 7.94 -16.78
N LEU A 159 -11.67 6.66 -17.10
CA LEU A 159 -12.49 5.71 -16.32
C LEU A 159 -11.92 5.52 -14.93
N MET A 160 -10.60 5.39 -14.81
CA MET A 160 -9.88 5.25 -13.55
C MET A 160 -10.13 6.45 -12.63
N CYS A 161 -9.99 7.68 -13.12
CA CYS A 161 -10.21 8.89 -12.33
C CYS A 161 -11.68 9.04 -11.93
N GLY A 162 -12.63 8.71 -12.80
CA GLY A 162 -14.07 8.72 -12.48
C GLY A 162 -14.38 7.74 -11.34
N ALA A 163 -13.96 6.49 -11.50
CA ALA A 163 -14.15 5.44 -10.51
C ALA A 163 -13.46 5.74 -9.16
N PHE A 164 -12.28 6.37 -9.19
CA PHE A 164 -11.59 6.77 -7.97
C PHE A 164 -12.37 7.81 -7.16
N ARG A 165 -12.96 8.80 -7.81
CA ARG A 165 -13.81 9.81 -7.14
C ARG A 165 -15.04 9.18 -6.50
N GLU A 166 -15.70 8.27 -7.21
CA GLU A 166 -16.84 7.52 -6.68
C GLU A 166 -16.42 6.66 -5.47
N PHE A 167 -15.29 5.97 -5.58
CA PHE A 167 -14.72 5.19 -4.49
C PHE A 167 -14.47 6.05 -3.25
N LEU A 168 -13.82 7.21 -3.39
CA LEU A 168 -13.54 8.11 -2.27
C LEU A 168 -14.81 8.63 -1.62
N THR A 169 -15.83 8.94 -2.42
CA THR A 169 -17.14 9.36 -1.88
C THR A 169 -17.76 8.24 -1.04
N GLY A 170 -17.66 6.99 -1.49
CA GLY A 170 -18.21 5.84 -0.77
C GLY A 170 -17.49 5.47 0.51
N VAL A 171 -16.17 5.73 0.64
CA VAL A 171 -15.40 5.40 1.85
C VAL A 171 -15.32 6.55 2.85
N ALA A 172 -15.69 7.78 2.46
CA ALA A 172 -15.72 8.97 3.32
C ALA A 172 -17.04 9.14 4.09
N THR A 173 -18.02 8.27 3.81
CA THR A 173 -19.32 8.24 4.51
C THR A 173 -19.30 7.24 5.64
#